data_510405fd4ffa397f1336d0e981c8b231
#
_entry.id   510405fd4ffa397f1336d0e981c8b231
#
_cell.length_a   1.000
_cell.length_b   1.000
_cell.length_c   1.000
_cell.angle_alpha   90.00
_cell.angle_beta   90.00
_cell.angle_gamma   90.00
#
_symmetry.space_group_name_H-M   'P 1'
#
loop_
_entity.id
_entity.type
_entity.pdbx_description
1 polymer ?
#
loop_
_entity_poly.entity_id
_entity_poly.type
_entity_poly.pdbx_seq_one_letter_code
_entity_poly.pdbx_strand_id
1 'polypeptide(L)'
;LTNMVLDDFPELVKDIKGLSEETTTGVHRLYERVKNGTLPLPAINVNDSVTKSKFDNKYGCQESAVDAVRRATDVMMAGKRVVVAGYGDVGKGTVSSFSGAGAIVTVIEIDPICALQASMDGYEVKKLSNVISNADIVVTATGNKDILKAEHFKLMKDKCIVCNIGHFDNEIDMTWLNENYGHTKSEIK
;
A
#
# COMPACT_ATOMS: atom_id res chain seq x y z
N LEU A 1 4.09 -13.11 -10.33
CA LEU A 1 4.88 -13.69 -11.42
C LEU A 1 5.58 -14.97 -10.98
N THR A 2 6.39 -14.99 -9.89
CA THR A 2 7.13 -16.16 -9.42
C THR A 2 6.26 -17.42 -9.30
N ASN A 3 5.13 -17.33 -8.59
CA ASN A 3 4.22 -18.49 -8.44
C ASN A 3 3.66 -18.99 -9.77
N MET A 4 3.32 -18.09 -10.69
CA MET A 4 2.85 -18.44 -12.03
C MET A 4 3.93 -19.23 -12.78
N VAL A 5 5.20 -18.80 -12.72
CA VAL A 5 6.31 -19.55 -13.34
C VAL A 5 6.46 -20.93 -12.73
N LEU A 6 6.39 -21.04 -11.41
CA LEU A 6 6.53 -22.31 -10.71
C LEU A 6 5.37 -23.29 -10.99
N ASP A 7 4.15 -22.80 -11.22
CA ASP A 7 2.96 -23.61 -11.41
C ASP A 7 2.69 -23.92 -12.90
N ASP A 8 2.82 -22.91 -13.77
CA ASP A 8 2.37 -22.97 -15.16
C ASP A 8 3.50 -23.37 -16.14
N PHE A 9 4.77 -23.24 -15.70
CA PHE A 9 5.94 -23.51 -16.53
C PHE A 9 6.98 -24.40 -15.84
N PRO A 10 6.58 -25.64 -15.45
CA PRO A 10 7.48 -26.55 -14.72
C PRO A 10 8.72 -26.97 -15.50
N GLU A 11 8.69 -26.88 -16.82
CA GLU A 11 9.84 -27.15 -17.68
C GLU A 11 10.96 -26.12 -17.47
N LEU A 12 10.62 -24.85 -17.23
CA LEU A 12 11.60 -23.80 -16.95
C LEU A 12 12.24 -23.96 -15.57
N VAL A 13 11.48 -24.51 -14.62
CA VAL A 13 11.94 -24.67 -13.23
C VAL A 13 13.13 -25.62 -13.12
N LYS A 14 13.26 -26.59 -14.03
CA LYS A 14 14.34 -27.59 -14.05
C LYS A 14 15.72 -26.96 -14.22
N ASP A 15 15.82 -25.84 -14.92
CA ASP A 15 17.07 -25.15 -15.20
C ASP A 15 17.36 -24.02 -14.19
N ILE A 16 16.39 -23.67 -13.36
CA ILE A 16 16.52 -22.61 -12.34
C ILE A 16 17.17 -23.18 -11.08
N LYS A 17 18.32 -22.65 -10.70
CA LYS A 17 19.08 -23.08 -9.52
C LYS A 17 18.54 -22.51 -8.20
N GLY A 18 17.83 -21.43 -8.25
CA GLY A 18 17.27 -20.73 -7.10
C GLY A 18 16.65 -19.40 -7.53
N LEU A 19 15.92 -18.77 -6.62
CA LEU A 19 15.30 -17.46 -6.84
C LEU A 19 15.59 -16.52 -5.67
N SER A 20 15.47 -15.22 -5.92
CA SER A 20 15.41 -14.18 -4.89
C SER A 20 14.09 -13.45 -5.00
N GLU A 21 13.43 -13.20 -3.87
CA GLU A 21 12.14 -12.52 -3.82
C GLU A 21 12.29 -11.20 -3.06
N GLU A 22 11.83 -10.13 -3.69
CA GLU A 22 12.08 -8.76 -3.21
C GLU A 22 10.97 -8.20 -2.34
N THR A 23 9.72 -8.61 -2.54
CA THR A 23 8.60 -7.95 -1.87
C THR A 23 7.89 -8.85 -0.85
N THR A 24 7.33 -8.23 0.19
CA THR A 24 6.63 -8.91 1.31
C THR A 24 5.61 -9.93 0.83
N THR A 25 4.79 -9.58 -0.17
CA THR A 25 3.77 -10.48 -0.71
C THR A 25 4.33 -11.73 -1.35
N GLY A 26 5.38 -11.58 -2.16
CA GLY A 26 6.04 -12.71 -2.81
C GLY A 26 6.69 -13.63 -1.76
N VAL A 27 7.34 -13.04 -0.78
CA VAL A 27 7.97 -13.76 0.34
C VAL A 27 6.93 -14.56 1.13
N HIS A 28 5.77 -13.99 1.47
CA HIS A 28 4.70 -14.71 2.18
C HIS A 28 4.22 -15.92 1.37
N ARG A 29 4.03 -15.79 0.07
CA ARG A 29 3.63 -16.90 -0.82
C ARG A 29 4.69 -17.98 -0.89
N LEU A 30 5.97 -17.62 -0.87
CA LEU A 30 7.05 -18.61 -0.82
C LEU A 30 7.09 -19.33 0.53
N TYR A 31 6.86 -18.65 1.65
CA TYR A 31 6.72 -19.30 2.96
C TYR A 31 5.54 -20.28 3.01
N GLU A 32 4.41 -19.94 2.38
CA GLU A 32 3.28 -20.88 2.25
C GLU A 32 3.69 -22.12 1.46
N ARG A 33 4.47 -21.98 0.38
CA ARG A 33 5.00 -23.11 -0.38
C ARG A 33 5.96 -23.97 0.44
N VAL A 34 6.84 -23.36 1.23
CA VAL A 34 7.72 -24.08 2.17
C VAL A 34 6.88 -24.89 3.15
N LYS A 35 5.87 -24.27 3.77
CA LYS A 35 4.97 -24.93 4.72
C LYS A 35 4.22 -26.11 4.12
N ASN A 36 3.82 -25.99 2.85
CA ASN A 36 3.07 -27.02 2.12
C ASN A 36 3.98 -28.05 1.41
N GLY A 37 5.31 -27.90 1.49
CA GLY A 37 6.27 -28.77 0.79
C GLY A 37 6.22 -28.64 -0.74
N THR A 38 5.76 -27.53 -1.26
CA THR A 38 5.55 -27.30 -2.71
C THR A 38 6.56 -26.31 -3.33
N LEU A 39 7.58 -25.88 -2.57
CA LEU A 39 8.65 -25.05 -3.13
C LEU A 39 9.71 -25.96 -3.79
N PRO A 40 9.85 -25.91 -5.14
CA PRO A 40 10.67 -26.88 -5.86
C PRO A 40 12.18 -26.55 -5.87
N LEU A 41 12.57 -25.35 -5.44
CA LEU A 41 13.94 -24.85 -5.52
C LEU A 41 14.25 -23.89 -4.38
N PRO A 42 15.54 -23.63 -4.07
CA PRO A 42 15.94 -22.69 -3.03
C PRO A 42 15.45 -21.27 -3.33
N ALA A 43 14.93 -20.57 -2.31
CA ALA A 43 14.49 -19.18 -2.40
C ALA A 43 15.17 -18.33 -1.33
N ILE A 44 15.64 -17.14 -1.71
CA ILE A 44 16.26 -16.16 -0.84
C ILE A 44 15.28 -15.02 -0.61
N ASN A 45 14.93 -14.75 0.65
CA ASN A 45 14.16 -13.61 1.05
C ASN A 45 15.04 -12.36 1.11
N VAL A 46 14.98 -11.52 0.08
CA VAL A 46 15.70 -10.24 0.01
C VAL A 46 14.91 -9.14 0.72
N ASN A 47 13.58 -9.24 0.77
CA ASN A 47 12.72 -8.22 1.37
C ASN A 47 13.09 -7.91 2.82
N ASP A 48 13.44 -8.93 3.61
CA ASP A 48 13.70 -8.76 5.03
C ASP A 48 15.18 -8.41 5.33
N SER A 49 15.99 -8.27 4.30
CA SER A 49 17.31 -7.69 4.47
C SER A 49 17.18 -6.23 4.94
N VAL A 50 18.01 -5.84 5.91
CA VAL A 50 17.97 -4.48 6.49
C VAL A 50 18.17 -3.41 5.41
N THR A 51 19.07 -3.66 4.47
CA THR A 51 19.39 -2.75 3.36
C THR A 51 18.29 -2.67 2.30
N LYS A 52 17.29 -3.56 2.31
CA LYS A 52 16.11 -3.48 1.46
C LYS A 52 14.93 -2.89 2.22
N SER A 53 14.42 -3.56 3.26
CA SER A 53 13.17 -3.18 3.92
C SER A 53 13.21 -1.80 4.58
N LYS A 54 14.34 -1.45 5.20
CA LYS A 54 14.49 -0.16 5.88
C LYS A 54 14.86 1.00 4.96
N PHE A 55 15.20 0.70 3.71
CA PHE A 55 15.56 1.71 2.71
C PHE A 55 14.52 1.81 1.60
N ASP A 56 14.34 0.79 0.79
CA ASP A 56 13.42 0.83 -0.34
C ASP A 56 11.96 1.05 0.08
N ASN A 57 11.46 0.27 1.03
CA ASN A 57 10.07 0.38 1.48
C ASN A 57 9.77 1.75 2.11
N LYS A 58 10.75 2.41 2.72
CA LYS A 58 10.58 3.74 3.32
C LYS A 58 10.92 4.86 2.33
N TYR A 59 12.17 4.93 1.89
CA TYR A 59 12.65 6.04 1.07
C TYR A 59 12.17 5.98 -0.37
N GLY A 60 12.02 4.78 -0.95
CA GLY A 60 11.42 4.60 -2.27
C GLY A 60 9.97 5.08 -2.29
N CYS A 61 9.17 4.73 -1.27
CA CYS A 61 7.80 5.21 -1.14
C CYS A 61 7.75 6.71 -0.81
N GLN A 62 8.71 7.23 -0.05
CA GLN A 62 8.82 8.66 0.20
C GLN A 62 9.05 9.45 -1.09
N GLU A 63 9.88 8.95 -1.98
CA GLU A 63 10.14 9.59 -3.27
C GLU A 63 8.93 9.48 -4.21
N SER A 64 8.32 8.31 -4.32
CA SER A 64 7.32 8.01 -5.35
C SER A 64 5.90 8.43 -5.01
N ALA A 65 5.50 8.49 -3.73
CA ALA A 65 4.09 8.66 -3.35
C ALA A 65 3.48 9.97 -3.85
N VAL A 66 4.10 11.10 -3.55
CA VAL A 66 3.61 12.43 -3.99
C VAL A 66 3.82 12.62 -5.49
N ASP A 67 4.92 12.11 -6.07
CA ASP A 67 5.19 12.19 -7.50
C ASP A 67 4.08 11.49 -8.30
N ALA A 68 3.70 10.28 -7.90
CA ALA A 68 2.63 9.53 -8.55
C ALA A 68 1.28 10.27 -8.51
N VAL A 69 0.90 10.81 -7.35
CA VAL A 69 -0.36 11.55 -7.24
C VAL A 69 -0.34 12.83 -8.06
N ARG A 70 0.77 13.57 -8.08
CA ARG A 70 0.91 14.78 -8.92
C ARG A 70 0.78 14.46 -10.39
N ARG A 71 1.48 13.43 -10.88
CA ARG A 71 1.41 12.99 -12.28
C ARG A 71 0.02 12.54 -12.70
N ALA A 72 -0.72 11.89 -11.79
CA ALA A 72 -2.04 11.38 -12.09
C ALA A 72 -3.14 12.46 -12.05
N THR A 73 -2.95 13.55 -11.29
CA THR A 73 -4.07 14.43 -10.93
C THR A 73 -3.82 15.91 -11.11
N ASP A 74 -2.58 16.35 -11.29
CA ASP A 74 -2.14 17.76 -11.29
C ASP A 74 -2.58 18.56 -10.03
N VAL A 75 -2.88 17.86 -8.93
CA VAL A 75 -3.38 18.48 -7.69
C VAL A 75 -2.22 18.99 -6.83
N MET A 76 -2.37 20.21 -6.31
CA MET A 76 -1.44 20.76 -5.31
C MET A 76 -1.59 20.03 -3.98
N MET A 77 -0.48 19.62 -3.38
CA MET A 77 -0.46 18.88 -2.10
C MET A 77 -0.57 19.80 -0.89
N ALA A 78 0.00 20.99 -0.96
CA ALA A 78 0.02 21.94 0.18
C ALA A 78 -1.40 22.26 0.65
N GLY A 79 -1.62 22.11 1.96
CA GLY A 79 -2.90 22.36 2.63
C GLY A 79 -3.95 21.26 2.44
N LYS A 80 -3.70 20.22 1.65
CA LYS A 80 -4.60 19.07 1.51
C LYS A 80 -4.63 18.22 2.78
N ARG A 81 -5.81 17.74 3.14
CA ARG A 81 -6.00 16.77 4.23
C ARG A 81 -5.77 15.38 3.65
N VAL A 82 -4.66 14.77 4.03
CA VAL A 82 -4.26 13.44 3.56
C VAL A 82 -4.41 12.44 4.68
N VAL A 83 -5.13 11.37 4.42
CA VAL A 83 -5.26 10.23 5.33
C VAL A 83 -4.41 9.10 4.81
N VAL A 84 -3.46 8.63 5.60
CA VAL A 84 -2.62 7.46 5.28
C VAL A 84 -3.00 6.32 6.20
N ALA A 85 -3.48 5.22 5.63
CA ALA A 85 -3.77 3.99 6.36
C ALA A 85 -2.54 3.08 6.35
N GLY A 86 -1.96 2.88 7.53
CA GLY A 86 -0.73 2.14 7.78
C GLY A 86 0.45 3.04 8.14
N TYR A 87 1.23 2.65 9.16
CA TYR A 87 2.46 3.33 9.57
C TYR A 87 3.65 2.36 9.74
N GLY A 88 3.68 1.31 8.93
CA GLY A 88 4.86 0.49 8.67
C GLY A 88 5.90 1.24 7.84
N ASP A 89 6.92 0.56 7.32
CA ASP A 89 7.98 1.22 6.55
C ASP A 89 7.44 1.99 5.32
N VAL A 90 6.51 1.40 4.58
CA VAL A 90 5.82 2.05 3.44
C VAL A 90 5.00 3.25 3.91
N GLY A 91 4.20 3.09 4.97
CA GLY A 91 3.38 4.16 5.53
C GLY A 91 4.21 5.34 6.02
N LYS A 92 5.34 5.09 6.72
CA LYS A 92 6.28 6.12 7.17
C LYS A 92 6.85 6.94 6.01
N GLY A 93 7.26 6.27 4.94
CA GLY A 93 7.74 6.93 3.73
C GLY A 93 6.65 7.79 3.10
N THR A 94 5.45 7.23 2.93
CA THR A 94 4.28 7.91 2.37
C THR A 94 3.90 9.15 3.18
N VAL A 95 3.77 9.02 4.50
CA VAL A 95 3.46 10.14 5.41
C VAL A 95 4.49 11.25 5.30
N SER A 96 5.78 10.89 5.32
CA SER A 96 6.88 11.85 5.15
C SER A 96 6.82 12.58 3.81
N SER A 97 6.49 11.87 2.73
CA SER A 97 6.33 12.44 1.38
C SER A 97 5.24 13.52 1.33
N PHE A 98 4.05 13.20 1.80
CA PHE A 98 2.92 14.16 1.80
C PHE A 98 3.15 15.32 2.77
N SER A 99 3.65 15.05 3.98
CA SER A 99 3.97 16.07 4.96
C SER A 99 5.05 17.02 4.44
N GLY A 100 6.11 16.50 3.83
CA GLY A 100 7.17 17.28 3.18
C GLY A 100 6.67 18.15 2.02
N ALA A 101 5.59 17.75 1.37
CA ALA A 101 4.91 18.53 0.34
C ALA A 101 3.91 19.58 0.90
N GLY A 102 3.82 19.73 2.22
CA GLY A 102 2.96 20.70 2.90
C GLY A 102 1.52 20.25 3.12
N ALA A 103 1.22 18.95 2.99
CA ALA A 103 -0.09 18.40 3.31
C ALA A 103 -0.29 18.27 4.84
N ILE A 104 -1.55 18.28 5.27
CA ILE A 104 -1.97 18.00 6.65
C ILE A 104 -2.26 16.51 6.74
N VAL A 105 -1.34 15.74 7.32
CA VAL A 105 -1.42 14.28 7.31
C VAL A 105 -2.00 13.74 8.61
N THR A 106 -2.98 12.83 8.49
CA THR A 106 -3.51 12.02 9.59
C THR A 106 -3.22 10.54 9.31
N VAL A 107 -2.74 9.84 10.30
CA VAL A 107 -2.39 8.40 10.22
C VAL A 107 -3.52 7.56 10.78
N ILE A 108 -3.82 6.45 10.10
CA ILE A 108 -4.69 5.38 10.58
C ILE A 108 -3.82 4.15 10.82
N GLU A 109 -3.79 3.68 12.05
CA GLU A 109 -2.97 2.53 12.42
C GLU A 109 -3.64 1.71 13.52
N ILE A 110 -3.58 0.39 13.41
CA ILE A 110 -4.14 -0.54 14.38
C ILE A 110 -3.08 -1.12 15.33
N ASP A 111 -1.83 -1.18 14.88
CA ASP A 111 -0.71 -1.60 15.72
C ASP A 111 -0.38 -0.47 16.71
N PRO A 112 -0.45 -0.72 18.03
CA PRO A 112 -0.24 0.33 19.02
C PRO A 112 1.19 0.88 19.02
N ILE A 113 2.19 0.08 18.62
CA ILE A 113 3.58 0.53 18.55
C ILE A 113 3.78 1.47 17.37
N CYS A 114 3.27 1.10 16.19
CA CYS A 114 3.32 1.96 15.02
C CYS A 114 2.49 3.23 15.21
N ALA A 115 1.32 3.13 15.86
CA ALA A 115 0.50 4.30 16.20
C ALA A 115 1.23 5.25 17.17
N LEU A 116 1.91 4.72 18.18
CA LEU A 116 2.72 5.52 19.10
C LEU A 116 3.89 6.19 18.38
N GLN A 117 4.57 5.47 17.48
CA GLN A 117 5.63 6.05 16.65
C GLN A 117 5.11 7.22 15.80
N ALA A 118 3.95 7.05 15.13
CA ALA A 118 3.34 8.13 14.35
C ALA A 118 3.05 9.36 15.21
N SER A 119 2.54 9.16 16.43
CA SER A 119 2.29 10.24 17.38
C SER A 119 3.57 10.94 17.83
N MET A 120 4.65 10.18 18.10
CA MET A 120 5.97 10.74 18.46
C MET A 120 6.62 11.49 17.29
N ASP A 121 6.35 11.07 16.07
CA ASP A 121 6.80 11.78 14.86
C ASP A 121 5.96 13.04 14.55
N GLY A 122 4.96 13.36 15.41
CA GLY A 122 4.16 14.58 15.34
C GLY A 122 2.90 14.48 14.50
N TYR A 123 2.50 13.27 14.08
CA TYR A 123 1.27 13.05 13.29
C TYR A 123 0.07 12.76 14.18
N GLU A 124 -1.08 13.25 13.75
CA GLU A 124 -2.35 12.89 14.37
C GLU A 124 -2.71 11.45 14.00
N VAL A 125 -3.05 10.62 15.01
CA VAL A 125 -3.51 9.24 14.81
C VAL A 125 -4.98 9.15 15.18
N LYS A 126 -5.82 8.67 14.25
CA LYS A 126 -7.28 8.58 14.43
C LYS A 126 -7.86 7.30 13.82
N LYS A 127 -9.13 7.03 14.12
CA LYS A 127 -9.92 6.04 13.41
C LYS A 127 -10.35 6.58 12.04
N LEU A 128 -10.36 5.75 11.03
CA LEU A 128 -10.70 6.12 9.65
C LEU A 128 -12.09 6.79 9.58
N SER A 129 -13.10 6.22 10.26
CA SER A 129 -14.46 6.77 10.29
C SER A 129 -14.55 8.22 10.79
N ASN A 130 -13.58 8.68 11.59
CA ASN A 130 -13.59 10.02 12.15
C ASN A 130 -13.01 11.10 11.25
N VAL A 131 -12.31 10.70 10.18
CA VAL A 131 -11.55 11.64 9.33
C VAL A 131 -11.87 11.53 7.85
N ILE A 132 -12.44 10.41 7.43
CA ILE A 132 -12.66 10.09 6.01
C ILE A 132 -13.53 11.14 5.28
N SER A 133 -14.53 11.71 5.97
CA SER A 133 -15.45 12.72 5.40
C SER A 133 -14.77 14.05 5.06
N ASN A 134 -13.63 14.34 5.68
CA ASN A 134 -12.87 15.58 5.46
C ASN A 134 -11.60 15.35 4.62
N ALA A 135 -11.30 14.11 4.25
CA ALA A 135 -10.10 13.79 3.48
C ALA A 135 -10.18 14.31 2.05
N ASP A 136 -9.10 14.96 1.60
CA ASP A 136 -8.89 15.30 0.19
C ASP A 136 -8.26 14.12 -0.56
N ILE A 137 -7.35 13.41 0.11
CA ILE A 137 -6.61 12.28 -0.44
C ILE A 137 -6.58 11.18 0.63
N VAL A 138 -6.84 9.95 0.22
CA VAL A 138 -6.72 8.74 1.07
C VAL A 138 -5.73 7.80 0.40
N VAL A 139 -4.71 7.39 1.15
CA VAL A 139 -3.69 6.45 0.68
C VAL A 139 -3.69 5.22 1.57
N THR A 140 -3.87 4.05 0.99
CA THR A 140 -3.72 2.78 1.70
C THR A 140 -2.29 2.23 1.55
N ALA A 141 -1.69 1.83 2.66
CA ALA A 141 -0.29 1.41 2.76
C ALA A 141 -0.10 0.28 3.79
N THR A 142 -1.15 -0.54 4.00
CA THR A 142 -1.16 -1.54 5.09
C THR A 142 -0.60 -2.89 4.68
N GLY A 143 -0.60 -3.20 3.36
CA GLY A 143 -0.30 -4.55 2.87
C GLY A 143 -1.33 -5.60 3.32
N ASN A 144 -2.52 -5.17 3.72
CA ASN A 144 -3.62 -6.02 4.16
C ASN A 144 -4.79 -5.94 3.17
N LYS A 145 -5.98 -6.31 3.54
CA LYS A 145 -7.18 -6.28 2.71
C LYS A 145 -8.32 -5.53 3.39
N ASP A 146 -9.30 -5.10 2.59
CA ASP A 146 -10.56 -4.54 3.08
C ASP A 146 -10.39 -3.32 4.00
N ILE A 147 -9.46 -2.44 3.69
CA ILE A 147 -9.22 -1.21 4.45
C ILE A 147 -10.28 -0.16 4.12
N LEU A 148 -10.52 0.08 2.83
CA LEU A 148 -11.57 0.95 2.35
C LEU A 148 -12.75 0.11 1.84
N LYS A 149 -13.90 0.25 2.51
CA LYS A 149 -15.14 -0.49 2.26
C LYS A 149 -16.28 0.45 1.90
N ALA A 150 -17.42 -0.13 1.51
CA ALA A 150 -18.67 0.58 1.18
C ALA A 150 -19.03 1.72 2.15
N GLU A 151 -18.91 1.48 3.45
CA GLU A 151 -19.20 2.45 4.50
C GLU A 151 -18.29 3.69 4.43
N HIS A 152 -17.03 3.50 4.08
CA HIS A 152 -16.04 4.57 3.94
C HIS A 152 -16.30 5.40 2.69
N PHE A 153 -16.56 4.76 1.53
CA PHE A 153 -16.86 5.46 0.28
C PHE A 153 -18.09 6.37 0.38
N LYS A 154 -19.13 5.91 1.09
CA LYS A 154 -20.36 6.70 1.31
C LYS A 154 -20.13 7.96 2.15
N LEU A 155 -19.06 7.98 2.95
CA LEU A 155 -18.71 9.13 3.81
C LEU A 155 -17.71 10.07 3.15
N MET A 156 -17.02 9.65 2.08
CA MET A 156 -16.05 10.48 1.38
C MET A 156 -16.74 11.69 0.75
N LYS A 157 -16.05 12.81 0.79
CA LYS A 157 -16.52 14.00 0.07
C LYS A 157 -16.32 13.85 -1.44
N ASP A 158 -17.04 14.65 -2.19
CA ASP A 158 -16.85 14.75 -3.64
C ASP A 158 -15.40 15.08 -3.99
N LYS A 159 -14.88 14.46 -5.06
CA LYS A 159 -13.51 14.61 -5.56
C LYS A 159 -12.40 14.15 -4.58
N CYS A 160 -12.74 13.32 -3.61
CA CYS A 160 -11.71 12.66 -2.80
C CYS A 160 -10.86 11.74 -3.69
N ILE A 161 -9.55 11.94 -3.67
CA ILE A 161 -8.60 11.08 -4.37
C ILE A 161 -8.31 9.87 -3.50
N VAL A 162 -8.46 8.67 -4.07
CA VAL A 162 -8.16 7.41 -3.39
C VAL A 162 -7.05 6.70 -4.15
N CYS A 163 -6.00 6.33 -3.45
CA CYS A 163 -4.88 5.59 -4.04
C CYS A 163 -4.34 4.54 -3.08
N ASN A 164 -3.69 3.53 -3.64
CA ASN A 164 -3.01 2.47 -2.92
C ASN A 164 -1.53 2.48 -3.29
N ILE A 165 -0.66 2.46 -2.29
CA ILE A 165 0.77 2.28 -2.46
C ILE A 165 1.23 0.90 -1.98
N GLY A 166 0.36 0.18 -1.26
CA GLY A 166 0.55 -1.22 -0.90
C GLY A 166 0.62 -2.12 -2.14
N HIS A 167 1.14 -3.31 -1.96
CA HIS A 167 1.30 -4.26 -3.08
C HIS A 167 -0.03 -4.82 -3.59
N PHE A 168 -1.02 -4.96 -2.72
CA PHE A 168 -2.31 -5.51 -3.06
C PHE A 168 -3.34 -4.43 -3.36
N ASP A 169 -4.04 -4.57 -4.46
CA ASP A 169 -5.19 -3.75 -4.84
C ASP A 169 -6.44 -4.00 -3.97
N ASN A 170 -6.48 -5.13 -3.26
CA ASN A 170 -7.58 -5.54 -2.40
C ASN A 170 -7.66 -4.78 -1.04
N GLU A 171 -6.79 -3.81 -0.81
CA GLU A 171 -6.97 -2.83 0.28
C GLU A 171 -8.18 -1.92 0.03
N ILE A 172 -8.58 -1.76 -1.22
CA ILE A 172 -9.72 -0.96 -1.68
C ILE A 172 -10.76 -1.91 -2.26
N ASP A 173 -12.00 -1.89 -1.75
CA ASP A 173 -13.09 -2.72 -2.26
C ASP A 173 -13.56 -2.24 -3.63
N MET A 174 -12.77 -2.57 -4.65
CA MET A 174 -13.07 -2.25 -6.05
C MET A 174 -14.28 -3.03 -6.57
N THR A 175 -14.58 -4.19 -5.99
CA THR A 175 -15.76 -4.98 -6.37
C THR A 175 -17.02 -4.20 -6.06
N TRP A 176 -17.16 -3.73 -4.83
CA TRP A 176 -18.30 -2.91 -4.44
C TRP A 176 -18.41 -1.62 -5.25
N LEU A 177 -17.30 -0.94 -5.50
CA LEU A 177 -17.27 0.29 -6.32
C LEU A 177 -17.76 0.01 -7.74
N ASN A 178 -17.29 -1.04 -8.39
CA ASN A 178 -17.71 -1.41 -9.75
C ASN A 178 -19.19 -1.80 -9.82
N GLU A 179 -19.69 -2.55 -8.84
CA GLU A 179 -21.09 -2.95 -8.78
C GLU A 179 -22.05 -1.76 -8.58
N ASN A 180 -21.66 -0.79 -7.77
CA ASN A 180 -22.55 0.32 -7.40
C ASN A 180 -22.34 1.57 -8.25
N TYR A 181 -21.13 1.84 -8.74
CA TYR A 181 -20.77 3.05 -9.47
C TYR A 181 -20.03 2.80 -10.79
N GLY A 182 -19.85 1.54 -11.21
CA GLY A 182 -19.13 1.21 -12.44
C GLY A 182 -19.71 1.86 -13.69
N HIS A 183 -21.03 2.12 -13.71
CA HIS A 183 -21.72 2.80 -14.81
C HIS A 183 -21.39 4.30 -14.93
N THR A 184 -20.81 4.91 -13.89
CA THR A 184 -20.37 6.31 -13.87
C THR A 184 -18.85 6.44 -14.07
N LYS A 185 -18.16 5.31 -14.20
CA LYS A 185 -16.70 5.30 -14.37
C LYS A 185 -16.30 5.94 -15.69
N SER A 186 -15.36 6.87 -15.64
CA SER A 186 -14.68 7.42 -16.80
C SER A 186 -13.17 7.21 -16.68
N GLU A 187 -12.53 6.79 -17.77
CA GLU A 187 -11.07 6.74 -17.83
C GLU A 187 -10.53 8.12 -18.21
N ILE A 188 -9.58 8.58 -17.43
CA ILE A 188 -8.82 9.79 -17.74
C ILE A 188 -7.48 9.32 -18.31
N LYS A 189 -7.19 9.72 -19.54
CA LYS A 189 -5.92 9.41 -20.21
C LYS A 189 -4.82 10.37 -19.79
#